data_f8708d8ef35ab67275bf25af7ab668a9
#
_entry.id   f8708d8ef35ab67275bf25af7ab668a9
#
_cell.length_a   1.000
_cell.length_b   1.000
_cell.length_c   1.000
_cell.angle_alpha   90.00
_cell.angle_beta   90.00
_cell.angle_gamma   90.00
#
_symmetry.space_group_name_H-M   'P 1'
#
loop_
_entity.id
_entity.type
_entity.pdbx_description
1 polymer ?
#
loop_
_entity_poly.entity_id
_entity_poly.type
_entity_poly.pdbx_seq_one_letter_code
_entity_poly.pdbx_strand_id
1 'polypeptide(L)'
;MIKFMVHLAKIIVTTIIAFSFCSCNLNINKESAKGNGKVLTKERELTGFSKISIANDLECEITQGSNFKVVVVADENLHEDILTEVKDNTLEISSQNGNYTHVKSKKIYITLPIIEQLEASGSSQLKTKGILKSNDIKLIANSSANLEVSIESEKITIDASSSSDIVISGKAIKLIIEASSSCNVDAHNLLANDIFANSSSSSEIKIHPLVSLHADASSSSSIYYSGTPKIKKITNSSEATIEEQ
;
A
#
# COMPACT_ATOMS: atom_id res chain seq x y z
N MET A 1 -27.83 44.30 -8.49
CA MET A 1 -27.38 42.97 -8.93
C MET A 1 -26.04 42.55 -8.33
N ILE A 2 -24.95 43.29 -8.49
CA ILE A 2 -23.59 42.91 -7.97
C ILE A 2 -23.57 42.64 -6.45
N LYS A 3 -24.17 43.50 -5.64
CA LYS A 3 -24.23 43.29 -4.16
C LYS A 3 -24.97 42.00 -3.77
N PHE A 4 -26.00 41.62 -4.50
CA PHE A 4 -26.76 40.38 -4.27
C PHE A 4 -25.93 39.15 -4.64
N MET A 5 -25.21 39.18 -5.78
CA MET A 5 -24.30 38.09 -6.18
C MET A 5 -23.15 37.90 -5.20
N VAL A 6 -22.58 38.98 -4.67
CA VAL A 6 -21.51 38.89 -3.63
C VAL A 6 -22.04 38.31 -2.32
N HIS A 7 -23.28 38.65 -1.92
CA HIS A 7 -23.90 38.03 -0.73
C HIS A 7 -24.20 36.54 -0.92
N LEU A 8 -24.71 36.16 -2.09
CA LEU A 8 -24.96 34.76 -2.43
C LEU A 8 -23.68 33.94 -2.47
N ALA A 9 -22.60 34.46 -3.08
CA ALA A 9 -21.29 33.83 -3.08
C ALA A 9 -20.72 33.64 -1.68
N LYS A 10 -20.85 34.62 -0.79
CA LYS A 10 -20.44 34.49 0.61
C LYS A 10 -21.21 33.41 1.35
N ILE A 11 -22.52 33.32 1.16
CA ILE A 11 -23.36 32.28 1.78
C ILE A 11 -22.92 30.89 1.28
N ILE A 12 -22.68 30.72 -0.02
CA ILE A 12 -22.24 29.45 -0.60
C ILE A 12 -20.89 29.02 -0.03
N VAL A 13 -19.90 29.95 0.02
CA VAL A 13 -18.58 29.67 0.58
C VAL A 13 -18.67 29.32 2.07
N THR A 14 -19.49 30.06 2.83
CA THR A 14 -19.66 29.79 4.27
C THR A 14 -20.33 28.44 4.51
N THR A 15 -21.30 28.04 3.67
CA THR A 15 -21.97 26.74 3.74
C THR A 15 -21.00 25.59 3.38
N ILE A 16 -20.18 25.75 2.35
CA ILE A 16 -19.16 24.76 1.97
C ILE A 16 -18.15 24.58 3.10
N ILE A 17 -17.67 25.67 3.70
CA ILE A 17 -16.75 25.62 4.84
C ILE A 17 -17.41 24.94 6.05
N ALA A 18 -18.67 25.22 6.35
CA ALA A 18 -19.42 24.60 7.45
C ALA A 18 -19.62 23.09 7.22
N PHE A 19 -19.89 22.65 6.00
CA PHE A 19 -20.00 21.22 5.65
C PHE A 19 -18.65 20.50 5.71
N SER A 20 -17.53 21.19 5.42
CA SER A 20 -16.18 20.60 5.52
C SER A 20 -15.78 20.30 6.98
N PHE A 21 -16.30 21.03 7.97
CA PHE A 21 -16.09 20.77 9.39
C PHE A 21 -17.08 19.80 10.03
N CYS A 22 -18.21 19.48 9.38
CA CYS A 22 -19.21 18.54 9.90
C CYS A 22 -18.93 17.07 9.56
N SER A 23 -17.92 16.78 8.74
CA SER A 23 -17.62 15.42 8.27
C SER A 23 -16.77 14.57 9.24
N CYS A 24 -16.20 15.18 10.30
CA CYS A 24 -15.46 14.43 11.30
C CYS A 24 -16.34 14.17 12.54
N ASN A 25 -17.22 13.17 12.46
CA ASN A 25 -17.67 12.49 13.67
C ASN A 25 -16.50 11.63 14.18
N LEU A 26 -15.52 12.28 14.76
CA LEU A 26 -14.46 11.64 15.53
C LEU A 26 -15.11 10.97 16.74
N ASN A 27 -15.37 9.68 16.63
CA ASN A 27 -15.61 8.82 17.78
C ASN A 27 -14.29 8.71 18.56
N ILE A 28 -13.96 9.75 19.34
CA ILE A 28 -12.70 9.94 20.10
C ILE A 28 -12.60 8.94 21.28
N ASN A 29 -13.59 8.08 21.49
CA ASN A 29 -13.66 7.17 22.64
C ASN A 29 -13.24 5.72 22.32
N LYS A 30 -12.43 5.43 21.28
CA LYS A 30 -11.74 4.16 21.25
C LYS A 30 -10.55 4.25 22.20
N GLU A 31 -10.67 3.59 23.36
CA GLU A 31 -9.53 3.41 24.26
C GLU A 31 -8.38 2.76 23.49
N SER A 32 -7.19 3.34 23.59
CA SER A 32 -6.00 2.72 23.02
C SER A 32 -5.67 1.45 23.77
N ALA A 33 -5.48 0.33 23.06
CA ALA A 33 -5.02 -0.90 23.69
C ALA A 33 -3.57 -0.72 24.17
N LYS A 34 -3.33 -0.93 25.46
CA LYS A 34 -2.00 -0.83 26.05
C LYS A 34 -1.36 -2.22 26.11
N GLY A 35 -0.16 -2.36 25.52
CA GLY A 35 0.63 -3.59 25.64
C GLY A 35 1.08 -3.84 27.08
N ASN A 36 1.11 -5.10 27.50
CA ASN A 36 1.58 -5.50 28.84
C ASN A 36 3.08 -5.80 28.90
N GLY A 37 3.79 -5.71 27.76
CA GLY A 37 5.23 -5.93 27.64
C GLY A 37 5.67 -7.39 27.71
N LYS A 38 4.76 -8.34 27.93
CA LYS A 38 5.05 -9.78 27.95
C LYS A 38 4.76 -10.37 26.58
N VAL A 39 5.80 -10.52 25.76
CA VAL A 39 5.66 -11.05 24.40
C VAL A 39 5.44 -12.55 24.40
N LEU A 40 4.40 -13.00 23.73
CA LEU A 40 4.12 -14.41 23.44
C LEU A 40 4.13 -14.67 21.94
N THR A 41 4.41 -15.92 21.58
CA THR A 41 4.34 -16.43 20.21
C THR A 41 3.20 -17.43 20.12
N LYS A 42 2.23 -17.20 19.22
CA LYS A 42 1.13 -18.12 18.95
C LYS A 42 1.07 -18.45 17.46
N GLU A 43 1.05 -19.72 17.14
CA GLU A 43 0.78 -20.19 15.78
C GLU A 43 -0.73 -20.24 15.54
N ARG A 44 -1.16 -19.90 14.32
CA ARG A 44 -2.55 -19.97 13.84
C ARG A 44 -2.63 -21.04 12.76
N GLU A 45 -3.46 -22.06 12.96
CA GLU A 45 -3.66 -23.14 11.99
C GLU A 45 -4.53 -22.69 10.82
N LEU A 46 -3.95 -21.92 9.89
CA LEU A 46 -4.62 -21.33 8.74
C LEU A 46 -3.93 -21.79 7.47
N THR A 47 -4.72 -22.23 6.48
CA THR A 47 -4.25 -22.74 5.19
C THR A 47 -5.21 -22.35 4.07
N GLY A 48 -4.84 -22.62 2.80
CA GLY A 48 -5.75 -22.42 1.69
C GLY A 48 -5.91 -20.98 1.24
N PHE A 49 -4.85 -20.15 1.36
CA PHE A 49 -4.84 -18.78 0.88
C PHE A 49 -3.63 -18.52 -0.02
N SER A 50 -3.79 -17.65 -1.00
CA SER A 50 -2.71 -17.11 -1.84
C SER A 50 -2.66 -15.58 -1.82
N LYS A 51 -3.61 -14.97 -1.10
CA LYS A 51 -3.72 -13.52 -0.93
C LYS A 51 -3.59 -13.16 0.55
N ILE A 52 -2.96 -12.03 0.83
CA ILE A 52 -2.78 -11.52 2.19
C ILE A 52 -3.24 -10.07 2.22
N SER A 53 -4.09 -9.73 3.18
CA SER A 53 -4.51 -8.37 3.50
C SER A 53 -4.21 -8.07 4.96
N ILE A 54 -3.43 -7.01 5.23
CA ILE A 54 -3.09 -6.56 6.58
C ILE A 54 -3.56 -5.13 6.81
N ALA A 55 -4.17 -4.89 7.95
CA ALA A 55 -4.71 -3.58 8.30
C ALA A 55 -4.46 -3.20 9.77
N ASN A 56 -4.62 -1.88 10.07
CA ASN A 56 -4.67 -1.34 11.43
C ASN A 56 -3.35 -1.48 12.21
N ASP A 57 -2.29 -0.84 11.69
CA ASP A 57 -1.02 -0.63 12.37
C ASP A 57 -0.30 -1.93 12.82
N LEU A 58 -0.37 -2.97 12.02
CA LEU A 58 0.32 -4.26 12.25
C LEU A 58 1.57 -4.38 11.36
N GLU A 59 2.53 -5.20 11.80
CA GLU A 59 3.75 -5.52 11.06
C GLU A 59 3.70 -6.96 10.55
N CYS A 60 3.91 -7.17 9.25
CA CYS A 60 3.92 -8.50 8.62
C CYS A 60 5.23 -8.78 7.89
N GLU A 61 5.80 -9.95 8.12
CA GLU A 61 6.92 -10.48 7.33
C GLU A 61 6.49 -11.74 6.59
N ILE A 62 6.65 -11.74 5.26
CA ILE A 62 6.22 -12.83 4.38
C ILE A 62 7.42 -13.57 3.82
N THR A 63 7.38 -14.87 3.89
CA THR A 63 8.35 -15.78 3.28
C THR A 63 7.64 -16.74 2.34
N GLN A 64 8.12 -16.92 1.12
CA GLN A 64 7.61 -17.97 0.24
C GLN A 64 8.24 -19.31 0.63
N GLY A 65 7.43 -20.34 0.83
CA GLY A 65 7.88 -21.68 1.23
C GLY A 65 6.84 -22.74 0.94
N SER A 66 7.19 -24.01 1.05
CA SER A 66 6.32 -25.13 0.65
C SER A 66 5.06 -25.33 1.52
N ASN A 67 5.06 -24.82 2.74
CA ASN A 67 4.00 -25.06 3.73
C ASN A 67 3.34 -23.75 4.14
N PHE A 68 2.09 -23.83 4.58
CA PHE A 68 1.44 -22.71 5.26
C PHE A 68 1.91 -22.62 6.72
N LYS A 69 2.22 -21.42 7.14
CA LYS A 69 2.52 -21.10 8.54
C LYS A 69 2.15 -19.67 8.84
N VAL A 70 1.38 -19.45 9.89
CA VAL A 70 1.00 -18.10 10.37
C VAL A 70 1.36 -18.01 11.85
N VAL A 71 2.28 -17.12 12.20
CA VAL A 71 2.78 -16.96 13.56
C VAL A 71 2.59 -15.52 14.01
N VAL A 72 1.87 -15.31 15.10
CA VAL A 72 1.67 -14.01 15.73
C VAL A 72 2.62 -13.88 16.91
N VAL A 73 3.47 -12.87 16.90
CA VAL A 73 4.40 -12.51 17.98
C VAL A 73 3.98 -11.14 18.53
N ALA A 74 3.25 -11.17 19.62
CA ALA A 74 2.63 -9.97 20.18
C ALA A 74 2.65 -9.97 21.71
N ASP A 75 2.40 -8.81 22.30
CA ASP A 75 2.15 -8.71 23.73
C ASP A 75 0.97 -9.64 24.10
N GLU A 76 1.08 -10.38 25.21
CA GLU A 76 0.15 -11.44 25.59
C GLU A 76 -1.32 -11.01 25.54
N ASN A 77 -1.61 -9.83 26.05
CA ASN A 77 -2.96 -9.28 26.10
C ASN A 77 -3.48 -8.76 24.74
N LEU A 78 -2.64 -8.67 23.70
CA LEU A 78 -3.05 -8.23 22.37
C LEU A 78 -3.37 -9.38 21.40
N HIS A 79 -3.12 -10.62 21.80
CA HIS A 79 -3.37 -11.78 20.91
C HIS A 79 -4.83 -11.99 20.53
N GLU A 80 -5.77 -11.59 21.38
CA GLU A 80 -7.22 -11.66 21.09
C GLU A 80 -7.69 -10.48 20.24
N ASP A 81 -6.97 -9.36 20.31
CA ASP A 81 -7.23 -8.17 19.52
C ASP A 81 -6.73 -8.33 18.07
N ILE A 82 -5.67 -9.11 17.84
CA ILE A 82 -5.14 -9.41 16.52
C ILE A 82 -5.96 -10.55 15.89
N LEU A 83 -6.84 -10.18 14.97
CA LEU A 83 -7.70 -11.10 14.23
C LEU A 83 -6.97 -11.67 13.03
N THR A 84 -7.16 -12.96 12.77
CA THR A 84 -6.63 -13.66 11.60
C THR A 84 -7.69 -14.60 11.06
N GLU A 85 -8.14 -14.40 9.84
CA GLU A 85 -9.20 -15.20 9.22
C GLU A 85 -8.89 -15.45 7.74
N VAL A 86 -9.28 -16.62 7.21
CA VAL A 86 -9.19 -16.89 5.78
C VAL A 86 -10.58 -16.79 5.15
N LYS A 87 -10.75 -15.85 4.21
CA LYS A 87 -11.96 -15.63 3.42
C LYS A 87 -11.61 -15.52 1.94
N ASP A 88 -12.32 -16.18 1.08
CA ASP A 88 -12.17 -16.08 -0.38
C ASP A 88 -10.71 -16.15 -0.85
N ASN A 89 -9.95 -17.15 -0.35
CA ASN A 89 -8.54 -17.35 -0.62
C ASN A 89 -7.61 -16.21 -0.12
N THR A 90 -8.12 -15.35 0.77
CA THR A 90 -7.38 -14.22 1.37
C THR A 90 -7.21 -14.45 2.87
N LEU A 91 -5.97 -14.38 3.35
CA LEU A 91 -5.69 -14.26 4.78
C LEU A 91 -5.87 -12.80 5.18
N GLU A 92 -6.96 -12.53 5.87
CA GLU A 92 -7.26 -11.21 6.44
C GLU A 92 -6.67 -11.10 7.84
N ILE A 93 -5.85 -10.07 8.07
CA ILE A 93 -5.19 -9.79 9.34
C ILE A 93 -5.50 -8.34 9.73
N SER A 94 -6.11 -8.18 10.89
CA SER A 94 -6.47 -6.85 11.37
C SER A 94 -6.42 -6.77 12.89
N SER A 95 -6.49 -5.57 13.42
CA SER A 95 -6.68 -5.37 14.85
C SER A 95 -8.02 -4.71 15.15
N GLN A 96 -8.64 -5.09 16.25
CA GLN A 96 -9.94 -4.54 16.67
C GLN A 96 -9.82 -3.09 17.14
N ASN A 97 -8.76 -2.76 17.84
CA ASN A 97 -8.62 -1.45 18.47
C ASN A 97 -7.96 -0.38 17.58
N GLY A 98 -7.09 -0.75 16.65
CA GLY A 98 -6.47 0.16 15.68
C GLY A 98 -5.46 1.16 16.24
N ASN A 99 -5.47 1.43 17.55
CA ASN A 99 -4.55 2.30 18.25
C ASN A 99 -3.91 1.56 19.41
N TYR A 100 -2.58 1.53 19.42
CA TYR A 100 -1.81 0.84 20.44
C TYR A 100 -0.83 1.77 21.16
N THR A 101 -0.65 1.57 22.44
CA THR A 101 0.35 2.28 23.24
C THR A 101 1.20 1.30 24.04
N HIS A 102 2.48 1.63 24.25
CA HIS A 102 3.42 0.83 25.03
C HIS A 102 3.54 -0.64 24.57
N VAL A 103 3.36 -0.92 23.30
CA VAL A 103 3.46 -2.26 22.70
C VAL A 103 4.91 -2.63 22.49
N LYS A 104 5.30 -3.82 22.89
CA LYS A 104 6.63 -4.37 22.66
C LYS A 104 6.72 -5.14 21.34
N SER A 105 5.65 -5.80 20.94
CA SER A 105 5.56 -6.51 19.66
C SER A 105 4.12 -6.66 19.18
N LYS A 106 3.94 -6.54 17.84
CA LYS A 106 2.69 -6.79 17.09
C LYS A 106 3.01 -7.33 15.70
N LYS A 107 3.90 -8.32 15.64
CA LYS A 107 4.46 -8.86 14.39
C LYS A 107 3.80 -10.17 13.99
N ILE A 108 3.57 -10.32 12.70
CA ILE A 108 3.02 -11.52 12.11
C ILE A 108 4.03 -12.05 11.07
N TYR A 109 4.36 -13.33 11.19
CA TYR A 109 5.22 -14.05 10.25
C TYR A 109 4.36 -15.03 9.47
N ILE A 110 4.42 -14.96 8.14
CA ILE A 110 3.61 -15.77 7.24
C ILE A 110 4.53 -16.51 6.28
N THR A 111 4.28 -17.82 6.15
CA THR A 111 4.88 -18.63 5.09
C THR A 111 3.75 -19.24 4.27
N LEU A 112 3.86 -19.19 2.92
CA LEU A 112 2.88 -19.78 2.01
C LEU A 112 3.54 -20.13 0.66
N PRO A 113 2.99 -21.12 -0.09
CA PRO A 113 3.63 -21.59 -1.33
C PRO A 113 3.39 -20.69 -2.53
N ILE A 114 2.19 -20.12 -2.65
CA ILE A 114 1.76 -19.33 -3.81
C ILE A 114 1.31 -17.95 -3.30
N ILE A 115 1.76 -16.90 -3.96
CA ILE A 115 1.44 -15.52 -3.61
C ILE A 115 0.88 -14.83 -4.85
N GLU A 116 -0.39 -14.42 -4.79
CA GLU A 116 -1.11 -13.73 -5.87
C GLU A 116 -1.42 -12.27 -5.52
N GLN A 117 -1.57 -11.94 -4.23
CA GLN A 117 -1.83 -10.57 -3.81
C GLN A 117 -1.24 -10.29 -2.43
N LEU A 118 -0.66 -9.10 -2.29
CA LEU A 118 -0.25 -8.52 -1.02
C LEU A 118 -0.91 -7.16 -0.87
N GLU A 119 -1.62 -6.97 0.22
CA GLU A 119 -2.33 -5.74 0.52
C GLU A 119 -2.01 -5.25 1.93
N ALA A 120 -1.69 -3.96 2.06
CA ALA A 120 -1.51 -3.30 3.34
C ALA A 120 -2.32 -2.00 3.41
N SER A 121 -2.93 -1.75 4.55
CA SER A 121 -3.72 -0.56 4.80
C SER A 121 -3.62 -0.08 6.26
N GLY A 122 -4.09 1.14 6.52
CA GLY A 122 -4.22 1.66 7.89
C GLY A 122 -2.91 1.66 8.67
N SER A 123 -1.86 2.28 8.13
CA SER A 123 -0.52 2.41 8.74
C SER A 123 0.22 1.08 8.98
N SER A 124 -0.23 -0.02 8.37
CA SER A 124 0.43 -1.33 8.46
C SER A 124 1.72 -1.37 7.66
N GLN A 125 2.62 -2.25 8.06
CA GLN A 125 3.87 -2.51 7.38
C GLN A 125 3.94 -3.97 6.92
N LEU A 126 4.17 -4.19 5.63
CA LEU A 126 4.34 -5.51 5.05
C LEU A 126 5.68 -5.57 4.34
N LYS A 127 6.50 -6.56 4.69
CA LYS A 127 7.77 -6.81 4.01
C LYS A 127 7.93 -8.27 3.64
N THR A 128 8.74 -8.52 2.60
CA THR A 128 9.09 -9.88 2.20
C THR A 128 10.48 -10.24 2.67
N LYS A 129 10.66 -11.50 3.05
CA LYS A 129 11.96 -12.09 3.35
C LYS A 129 12.41 -12.94 2.18
N GLY A 130 13.48 -12.49 1.50
CA GLY A 130 13.95 -13.10 0.27
C GLY A 130 13.13 -12.71 -0.96
N ILE A 131 13.44 -13.30 -2.08
CA ILE A 131 12.82 -13.00 -3.38
C ILE A 131 11.60 -13.89 -3.56
N LEU A 132 10.43 -13.28 -3.72
CA LEU A 132 9.22 -13.99 -4.10
C LEU A 132 9.24 -14.37 -5.59
N LYS A 133 8.57 -15.45 -5.95
CA LYS A 133 8.36 -15.86 -7.33
C LYS A 133 6.87 -16.04 -7.59
N SER A 134 6.37 -15.34 -8.60
CA SER A 134 4.96 -15.43 -9.03
C SER A 134 4.86 -15.25 -10.53
N ASN A 135 3.79 -15.75 -11.14
CA ASN A 135 3.51 -15.45 -12.55
C ASN A 135 2.76 -14.11 -12.67
N ASP A 136 1.76 -13.90 -11.83
CA ASP A 136 0.97 -12.65 -11.77
C ASP A 136 0.73 -12.31 -10.30
N ILE A 137 1.12 -11.09 -9.90
CA ILE A 137 0.92 -10.63 -8.52
C ILE A 137 0.35 -9.21 -8.50
N LYS A 138 -0.53 -8.98 -7.55
CA LYS A 138 -1.07 -7.66 -7.25
C LYS A 138 -0.54 -7.15 -5.90
N LEU A 139 -0.02 -5.92 -5.88
CA LEU A 139 0.42 -5.21 -4.69
C LEU A 139 -0.50 -4.02 -4.46
N ILE A 140 -1.07 -3.90 -3.27
CA ILE A 140 -2.00 -2.83 -2.93
C ILE A 140 -1.52 -2.16 -1.63
N ALA A 141 -1.37 -0.84 -1.67
CA ALA A 141 -1.09 -0.05 -0.48
C ALA A 141 -1.98 1.18 -0.39
N ASN A 142 -2.59 1.38 0.75
CA ASN A 142 -3.42 2.56 0.98
C ASN A 142 -3.39 3.01 2.45
N SER A 143 -3.90 4.23 2.70
CA SER A 143 -4.09 4.74 4.07
C SER A 143 -2.81 4.67 4.92
N SER A 144 -1.73 5.28 4.40
CA SER A 144 -0.42 5.38 5.05
C SER A 144 0.29 4.05 5.31
N ALA A 145 -0.04 2.99 4.56
CA ALA A 145 0.62 1.70 4.67
C ALA A 145 1.96 1.68 3.92
N ASN A 146 2.85 0.77 4.34
CA ASN A 146 4.17 0.58 3.75
C ASN A 146 4.34 -0.86 3.26
N LEU A 147 4.73 -1.03 1.99
CA LEU A 147 5.11 -2.32 1.41
C LEU A 147 6.58 -2.30 0.98
N GLU A 148 7.35 -3.31 1.41
CA GLU A 148 8.71 -3.56 0.96
C GLU A 148 8.79 -4.98 0.36
N VAL A 149 8.92 -5.09 -0.98
CA VAL A 149 8.79 -6.36 -1.70
C VAL A 149 9.98 -6.61 -2.61
N SER A 150 10.59 -7.78 -2.48
CA SER A 150 11.57 -8.30 -3.45
C SER A 150 10.96 -9.43 -4.25
N ILE A 151 10.92 -9.33 -5.60
CA ILE A 151 10.14 -10.27 -6.42
C ILE A 151 10.68 -10.47 -7.83
N GLU A 152 10.52 -11.69 -8.35
CA GLU A 152 10.63 -12.04 -9.78
C GLU A 152 9.27 -12.52 -10.27
N SER A 153 8.70 -11.86 -11.30
CA SER A 153 7.36 -12.16 -11.80
C SER A 153 7.23 -11.89 -13.29
N GLU A 154 6.32 -12.58 -13.97
CA GLU A 154 5.98 -12.23 -15.34
C GLU A 154 5.18 -10.92 -15.38
N LYS A 155 4.23 -10.77 -14.46
CA LYS A 155 3.42 -9.54 -14.36
C LYS A 155 3.28 -9.10 -12.92
N ILE A 156 3.47 -7.78 -12.71
CA ILE A 156 3.23 -7.10 -11.44
C ILE A 156 2.25 -5.96 -11.67
N THR A 157 1.20 -5.91 -10.86
CA THR A 157 0.25 -4.79 -10.82
C THR A 157 0.34 -4.11 -9.46
N ILE A 158 0.53 -2.81 -9.44
CA ILE A 158 0.64 -1.98 -8.23
C ILE A 158 -0.49 -0.97 -8.20
N ASP A 159 -1.26 -0.96 -7.12
CA ASP A 159 -2.26 0.06 -6.80
C ASP A 159 -1.84 0.76 -5.50
N ALA A 160 -1.42 2.02 -5.59
CA ALA A 160 -0.99 2.82 -4.45
C ALA A 160 -1.83 4.08 -4.29
N SER A 161 -2.28 4.35 -3.07
CA SER A 161 -3.09 5.55 -2.81
C SER A 161 -3.01 6.05 -1.36
N SER A 162 -3.51 7.25 -1.13
CA SER A 162 -3.76 7.78 0.23
C SER A 162 -2.51 7.75 1.13
N SER A 163 -1.45 8.41 0.66
CA SER A 163 -0.18 8.59 1.40
C SER A 163 0.54 7.28 1.74
N SER A 164 0.35 6.24 0.96
CA SER A 164 1.08 4.97 1.12
C SER A 164 2.43 5.00 0.42
N ASP A 165 3.33 4.11 0.87
CA ASP A 165 4.66 3.93 0.32
C ASP A 165 4.88 2.48 -0.13
N ILE A 166 5.36 2.29 -1.36
CA ILE A 166 5.76 0.98 -1.89
C ILE A 166 7.20 1.05 -2.35
N VAL A 167 8.04 0.17 -1.82
CA VAL A 167 9.40 -0.06 -2.30
C VAL A 167 9.48 -1.47 -2.88
N ILE A 168 9.84 -1.58 -4.15
CA ILE A 168 9.89 -2.87 -4.83
C ILE A 168 11.21 -3.06 -5.57
N SER A 169 11.75 -4.27 -5.53
CA SER A 169 12.99 -4.65 -6.21
C SER A 169 12.89 -6.01 -6.89
N GLY A 170 13.74 -6.26 -7.89
CA GLY A 170 13.81 -7.54 -8.57
C GLY A 170 13.65 -7.46 -10.08
N LYS A 171 12.78 -8.31 -10.67
CA LYS A 171 12.60 -8.37 -12.12
C LYS A 171 11.15 -8.65 -12.51
N ALA A 172 10.71 -8.04 -13.62
CA ALA A 172 9.40 -8.31 -14.20
C ALA A 172 9.46 -8.31 -15.74
N ILE A 173 8.55 -9.05 -16.40
CA ILE A 173 8.31 -8.85 -17.83
C ILE A 173 7.41 -7.62 -17.99
N LYS A 174 6.33 -7.54 -17.24
CA LYS A 174 5.40 -6.42 -17.30
C LYS A 174 5.14 -5.83 -15.92
N LEU A 175 5.23 -4.50 -15.82
CA LEU A 175 4.88 -3.73 -14.62
C LEU A 175 3.76 -2.74 -14.96
N ILE A 176 2.70 -2.75 -14.16
CA ILE A 176 1.59 -1.80 -14.24
C ILE A 176 1.49 -1.09 -12.90
N ILE A 177 1.49 0.24 -12.91
CA ILE A 177 1.42 1.06 -11.69
C ILE A 177 0.30 2.09 -11.84
N GLU A 178 -0.60 2.10 -10.86
CA GLU A 178 -1.58 3.14 -10.64
C GLU A 178 -1.27 3.80 -9.28
N ALA A 179 -0.88 5.08 -9.30
CA ALA A 179 -0.49 5.82 -8.11
C ALA A 179 -1.31 7.12 -7.99
N SER A 180 -1.90 7.36 -6.83
CA SER A 180 -2.73 8.56 -6.62
C SER A 180 -2.71 9.05 -5.16
N SER A 181 -3.12 10.31 -4.96
CA SER A 181 -3.37 10.84 -3.61
C SER A 181 -2.13 10.82 -2.70
N SER A 182 -1.05 11.45 -3.17
CA SER A 182 0.19 11.69 -2.42
C SER A 182 0.92 10.41 -1.98
N CYS A 183 0.78 9.31 -2.72
CA CYS A 183 1.54 8.09 -2.46
C CYS A 183 2.90 8.13 -3.19
N ASN A 184 3.80 7.24 -2.76
CA ASN A 184 5.12 7.08 -3.36
C ASN A 184 5.35 5.61 -3.75
N VAL A 185 5.78 5.37 -5.00
CA VAL A 185 6.14 4.04 -5.51
C VAL A 185 7.58 4.06 -6.00
N ASP A 186 8.49 3.48 -5.23
CA ASP A 186 9.88 3.31 -5.62
C ASP A 186 10.10 1.90 -6.19
N ALA A 187 10.05 1.80 -7.52
CA ALA A 187 10.38 0.63 -8.32
C ALA A 187 11.68 0.81 -9.12
N HIS A 188 12.57 1.75 -8.71
CA HIS A 188 13.84 1.99 -9.39
C HIS A 188 14.73 0.72 -9.43
N ASN A 189 14.68 -0.11 -8.40
CA ASN A 189 15.43 -1.36 -8.31
C ASN A 189 14.69 -2.58 -8.88
N LEU A 190 13.57 -2.37 -9.55
CA LEU A 190 12.83 -3.40 -10.29
C LEU A 190 13.07 -3.25 -11.79
N LEU A 191 13.87 -4.13 -12.38
CA LEU A 191 14.10 -4.15 -13.82
C LEU A 191 12.89 -4.76 -14.53
N ALA A 192 12.16 -3.96 -15.31
CA ALA A 192 10.98 -4.44 -16.05
C ALA A 192 11.11 -4.17 -17.55
N ASN A 193 10.71 -5.15 -18.39
CA ASN A 193 10.76 -4.96 -19.83
C ASN A 193 9.74 -3.88 -20.27
N ASP A 194 8.50 -4.06 -19.92
CA ASP A 194 7.41 -3.18 -20.31
C ASP A 194 6.77 -2.56 -19.08
N ILE A 195 6.78 -1.22 -19.00
CA ILE A 195 6.18 -0.47 -17.90
C ILE A 195 5.03 0.39 -18.39
N PHE A 196 3.90 0.31 -17.67
CA PHE A 196 2.74 1.18 -17.76
C PHE A 196 2.58 1.87 -16.41
N ALA A 197 2.81 3.18 -16.35
CA ALA A 197 2.78 3.95 -15.11
C ALA A 197 1.83 5.13 -15.24
N ASN A 198 0.83 5.17 -14.37
CA ASN A 198 -0.10 6.29 -14.22
C ASN A 198 0.08 6.92 -12.84
N SER A 199 0.34 8.22 -12.82
CA SER A 199 0.54 9.00 -11.60
C SER A 199 -0.39 10.18 -11.55
N SER A 200 -1.08 10.41 -10.44
CA SER A 200 -1.98 11.55 -10.29
C SER A 200 -2.02 12.10 -8.86
N SER A 201 -2.54 13.33 -8.71
CA SER A 201 -2.83 13.91 -7.39
C SER A 201 -1.62 13.90 -6.45
N SER A 202 -0.51 14.51 -6.89
CA SER A 202 0.73 14.69 -6.13
C SER A 202 1.43 13.38 -5.72
N SER A 203 1.19 12.28 -6.43
CA SER A 203 1.94 11.04 -6.22
C SER A 203 3.28 11.04 -6.97
N GLU A 204 4.20 10.20 -6.53
CA GLU A 204 5.52 10.04 -7.13
C GLU A 204 5.76 8.58 -7.51
N ILE A 205 6.30 8.33 -8.72
CA ILE A 205 6.70 7.00 -9.20
C ILE A 205 8.14 7.06 -9.68
N LYS A 206 8.98 6.11 -9.22
CA LYS A 206 10.33 5.87 -9.73
C LYS A 206 10.41 4.48 -10.35
N ILE A 207 10.91 4.37 -11.60
CA ILE A 207 10.88 3.14 -12.39
C ILE A 207 12.14 2.94 -13.24
N HIS A 208 12.36 1.67 -13.68
CA HIS A 208 13.48 1.30 -14.54
C HIS A 208 13.01 0.43 -15.73
N PRO A 209 12.46 1.06 -16.80
CA PRO A 209 12.05 0.34 -18.01
C PRO A 209 13.25 -0.09 -18.86
N LEU A 210 13.22 -1.34 -19.36
CA LEU A 210 14.25 -1.88 -20.24
C LEU A 210 13.91 -1.81 -21.73
N VAL A 211 12.64 -2.01 -22.11
CA VAL A 211 12.19 -2.10 -23.51
C VAL A 211 11.19 -1.02 -23.86
N SER A 212 10.09 -0.92 -23.12
CA SER A 212 9.06 0.08 -23.35
C SER A 212 8.57 0.78 -22.09
N LEU A 213 8.26 2.08 -22.26
CA LEU A 213 7.65 2.94 -21.23
C LEU A 213 6.40 3.61 -21.78
N HIS A 214 5.27 3.36 -21.11
CA HIS A 214 4.05 4.14 -21.25
C HIS A 214 3.80 4.85 -19.92
N ALA A 215 3.97 6.17 -19.90
CA ALA A 215 3.85 6.98 -18.69
C ALA A 215 2.83 8.09 -18.90
N ASP A 216 1.90 8.19 -17.97
CA ASP A 216 0.88 9.25 -17.89
C ASP A 216 0.92 9.89 -16.52
N ALA A 217 1.10 11.21 -16.47
CA ALA A 217 1.15 11.96 -15.21
C ALA A 217 0.22 13.16 -15.26
N SER A 218 -0.50 13.40 -14.17
CA SER A 218 -1.45 14.51 -14.06
C SER A 218 -1.54 15.08 -12.65
N SER A 219 -2.07 16.29 -12.51
CA SER A 219 -2.40 16.88 -11.20
C SER A 219 -1.20 16.95 -10.25
N SER A 220 -0.13 17.62 -10.69
CA SER A 220 1.10 17.87 -9.93
C SER A 220 1.81 16.59 -9.44
N SER A 221 1.64 15.47 -10.15
CA SER A 221 2.34 14.23 -9.86
C SER A 221 3.65 14.12 -10.64
N SER A 222 4.50 13.16 -10.26
CA SER A 222 5.80 12.98 -10.88
C SER A 222 6.09 11.52 -11.22
N ILE A 223 6.69 11.28 -12.40
CA ILE A 223 7.24 9.98 -12.78
C ILE A 223 8.70 10.18 -13.16
N TYR A 224 9.60 9.50 -12.46
CA TYR A 224 11.00 9.48 -12.75
C TYR A 224 11.41 8.11 -13.28
N TYR A 225 12.14 8.07 -14.40
CA TYR A 225 12.59 6.81 -14.96
C TYR A 225 14.09 6.84 -15.25
N SER A 226 14.76 5.71 -15.04
CA SER A 226 16.14 5.47 -15.45
C SER A 226 16.20 4.42 -16.54
N GLY A 227 17.27 4.42 -17.35
CA GLY A 227 17.41 3.51 -18.47
C GLY A 227 16.99 4.12 -19.82
N THR A 228 17.20 3.37 -20.89
CA THR A 228 17.00 3.85 -22.27
C THR A 228 15.99 2.98 -23.02
N PRO A 229 14.70 3.00 -22.67
CA PRO A 229 13.70 2.19 -23.38
C PRO A 229 13.57 2.65 -24.84
N LYS A 230 13.47 1.67 -25.75
CA LYS A 230 13.38 1.92 -27.20
C LYS A 230 12.04 2.53 -27.60
N ILE A 231 10.99 2.23 -26.87
CA ILE A 231 9.63 2.71 -27.10
C ILE A 231 9.23 3.58 -25.91
N LYS A 232 8.96 4.87 -26.16
CA LYS A 232 8.47 5.80 -25.14
C LYS A 232 7.17 6.44 -25.60
N LYS A 233 6.11 6.31 -24.79
CA LYS A 233 4.87 7.09 -24.92
C LYS A 233 4.65 7.81 -23.60
N ILE A 234 4.83 9.12 -23.64
CA ILE A 234 4.78 9.98 -22.45
C ILE A 234 3.67 10.99 -22.64
N THR A 235 2.80 11.12 -21.66
CA THR A 235 1.73 12.12 -21.59
C THR A 235 1.77 12.78 -20.22
N ASN A 236 1.84 14.10 -20.17
CA ASN A 236 1.73 14.85 -18.92
C ASN A 236 0.78 16.03 -19.06
N SER A 237 0.10 16.36 -17.98
CA SER A 237 -0.86 17.45 -17.91
C SER A 237 -0.93 18.05 -16.51
N SER A 238 -1.52 19.24 -16.38
CA SER A 238 -1.83 19.83 -15.07
C SER A 238 -0.64 19.87 -14.10
N GLU A 239 0.47 20.48 -14.54
CA GLU A 239 1.71 20.69 -13.76
C GLU A 239 2.41 19.40 -13.33
N ALA A 240 2.15 18.28 -14.03
CA ALA A 240 2.84 17.03 -13.76
C ALA A 240 4.19 16.94 -14.48
N THR A 241 5.11 16.15 -13.95
CA THR A 241 6.47 15.98 -14.45
C THR A 241 6.75 14.52 -14.82
N ILE A 242 7.38 14.27 -15.98
CA ILE A 242 7.94 12.96 -16.35
C ILE A 242 9.35 13.20 -16.87
N GLU A 243 10.35 12.67 -16.12
CA GLU A 243 11.76 12.96 -16.38
C GLU A 243 12.65 11.70 -16.32
N GLU A 244 13.71 11.69 -17.16
CA GLU A 244 14.77 10.70 -17.11
C GLU A 244 15.84 11.13 -16.08
N GLN A 245 16.24 10.23 -15.20
CA GLN A 245 17.24 10.44 -14.14
C GLN A 245 18.48 9.59 -14.35
#